data_de14cb32acb2fa856c47c9cc1d31cd82
#
_entry.id   de14cb32acb2fa856c47c9cc1d31cd82
#
_cell.length_a   1.000
_cell.length_b   1.000
_cell.length_c   1.000
_cell.angle_alpha   90.00
_cell.angle_beta   90.00
_cell.angle_gamma   90.00
#
_symmetry.space_group_name_H-M   'P 1'
#
loop_
_entity.id
_entity.type
_entity.pdbx_description
1 polymer ?
#
loop_
_entity_poly.entity_id
_entity_poly.type
_entity_poly.pdbx_seq_one_letter_code
_entity_poly.pdbx_strand_id
1 'polypeptide(L)'
;TDLDWDVLRESIYKAYERNEGMRIRFAKDKEGNVYQYVVSAEQDRKEREIEFVDFSNVTMEEAADTMQKWTTVPFPFEDSLMTKIKMIRTSDGFNGVYFLGHHMVVDAQSLITFLKDIIELYCNAKYEGVPYPKDMCSYIDQVKKDLAYEAGSKAQQRDREFFRELIEASEPVYNGVNGTDK
;
A
#
# COMPACT_ATOMS: atom_id res chain seq x y z
N THR A 1 11.27 -22.32 13.01
CA THR A 1 12.44 -21.44 12.82
C THR A 1 12.07 -20.09 13.40
N ASP A 2 12.80 -19.65 14.42
CA ASP A 2 12.52 -18.36 15.04
C ASP A 2 12.83 -17.22 14.07
N LEU A 3 11.86 -16.32 13.92
CA LEU A 3 12.00 -15.12 13.12
C LEU A 3 12.96 -14.14 13.84
N ASP A 4 13.90 -13.59 13.10
CA ASP A 4 14.80 -12.55 13.61
C ASP A 4 14.10 -11.19 13.51
N TRP A 5 13.63 -10.71 14.65
CA TRP A 5 12.78 -9.51 14.72
C TRP A 5 13.52 -8.23 14.35
N ASP A 6 14.81 -8.14 14.65
CA ASP A 6 15.60 -6.96 14.30
C ASP A 6 15.90 -6.93 12.80
N VAL A 7 16.23 -8.08 12.21
CA VAL A 7 16.38 -8.21 10.76
C VAL A 7 15.04 -7.92 10.05
N LEU A 8 13.92 -8.41 10.59
CA LEU A 8 12.60 -8.12 10.01
C LEU A 8 12.29 -6.63 10.08
N ARG A 9 12.51 -5.98 11.22
CA ARG A 9 12.28 -4.53 11.37
C ARG A 9 13.07 -3.71 10.37
N GLU A 10 14.35 -4.00 10.21
CA GLU A 10 15.20 -3.32 9.23
C GLU A 10 14.77 -3.62 7.79
N SER A 11 14.31 -4.82 7.50
CA SER A 11 13.77 -5.18 6.18
C SER A 11 12.49 -4.41 5.86
N ILE A 12 11.63 -4.19 6.85
CA ILE A 12 10.42 -3.37 6.70
C ILE A 12 10.80 -1.92 6.43
N TYR A 13 11.73 -1.33 7.18
CA TYR A 13 12.20 0.04 6.91
C TYR A 13 12.78 0.18 5.49
N LYS A 14 13.61 -0.76 5.06
CA LYS A 14 14.17 -0.78 3.71
C LYS A 14 13.08 -0.93 2.64
N ALA A 15 12.05 -1.72 2.88
CA ALA A 15 10.94 -1.85 1.96
C ALA A 15 10.18 -0.51 1.81
N TYR A 16 9.95 0.23 2.89
CA TYR A 16 9.39 1.58 2.82
C TYR A 16 10.30 2.57 2.09
N GLU A 17 11.61 2.48 2.30
CA GLU A 17 12.59 3.30 1.59
C GLU A 17 12.54 3.09 0.07
N ARG A 18 12.41 1.84 -0.37
CA ARG A 18 12.38 1.43 -1.78
C ARG A 18 11.04 1.69 -2.48
N ASN A 19 9.93 1.67 -1.74
CA ASN A 19 8.58 1.77 -2.28
C ASN A 19 8.01 3.18 -2.09
N GLU A 20 8.20 4.07 -3.07
CA GLU A 20 7.72 5.46 -3.04
C GLU A 20 6.21 5.55 -2.78
N GLY A 21 5.40 4.67 -3.38
CA GLY A 21 3.95 4.63 -3.20
C GLY A 21 3.51 4.43 -1.75
N MET A 22 4.31 3.74 -0.93
CA MET A 22 4.03 3.54 0.49
C MET A 22 4.32 4.78 1.37
N ARG A 23 4.95 5.81 0.79
CA ARG A 23 5.29 7.08 1.45
C ARG A 23 4.47 8.26 0.95
N ILE A 24 3.38 7.99 0.23
CA ILE A 24 2.43 9.01 -0.23
C ILE A 24 1.72 9.62 0.97
N ARG A 25 1.54 10.93 0.93
CA ARG A 25 0.69 11.72 1.84
C ARG A 25 -0.20 12.65 1.04
N PHE A 26 -1.21 13.14 1.71
CA PHE A 26 -2.16 14.09 1.15
C PHE A 26 -2.12 15.39 1.93
N ALA A 27 -2.27 16.50 1.23
CA ALA A 27 -2.40 17.81 1.84
C ALA A 27 -3.40 18.66 1.03
N LYS A 28 -3.77 19.80 1.58
CA LYS A 28 -4.59 20.80 0.89
C LYS A 28 -3.78 22.07 0.68
N ASP A 29 -3.98 22.69 -0.47
CA ASP A 29 -3.47 24.03 -0.72
C ASP A 29 -4.35 25.10 -0.02
N LYS A 30 -3.97 26.37 -0.18
CA LYS A 30 -4.70 27.49 0.43
C LYS A 30 -6.12 27.66 -0.13
N GLU A 31 -6.36 27.16 -1.32
CA GLU A 31 -7.65 27.16 -2.03
C GLU A 31 -8.52 25.94 -1.65
N GLY A 32 -7.97 24.99 -0.87
CA GLY A 32 -8.64 23.76 -0.44
C GLY A 32 -8.53 22.60 -1.44
N ASN A 33 -7.74 22.74 -2.52
CA ASN A 33 -7.51 21.64 -3.46
C ASN A 33 -6.61 20.59 -2.82
N VAL A 34 -7.00 19.33 -2.99
CA VAL A 34 -6.23 18.19 -2.49
C VAL A 34 -5.11 17.85 -3.48
N TYR A 35 -3.92 17.65 -2.94
CA TYR A 35 -2.80 17.09 -3.69
C TYR A 35 -2.11 15.97 -2.91
N GLN A 36 -1.42 15.12 -3.64
CA GLN A 36 -0.57 14.08 -3.07
C GLN A 36 0.90 14.40 -3.27
N TYR A 37 1.73 13.94 -2.35
CA TYR A 37 3.18 14.05 -2.45
C TYR A 37 3.86 12.85 -1.79
N VAL A 38 5.12 12.62 -2.13
CA VAL A 38 5.92 11.54 -1.55
C VAL A 38 6.95 12.15 -0.62
N VAL A 39 6.94 11.75 0.65
CA VAL A 39 7.99 12.18 1.60
C VAL A 39 9.30 11.46 1.34
N SER A 40 10.41 12.05 1.74
CA SER A 40 11.71 11.40 1.64
C SER A 40 11.76 10.12 2.49
N ALA A 41 12.60 9.17 2.10
CA ALA A 41 12.81 7.95 2.89
C ALA A 41 13.29 8.25 4.31
N GLU A 42 14.16 9.26 4.46
CA GLU A 42 14.67 9.69 5.76
C GLU A 42 13.57 10.23 6.66
N GLN A 43 12.67 11.07 6.13
CA GLN A 43 11.55 11.62 6.88
C GLN A 43 10.56 10.52 7.28
N ASP A 44 10.18 9.63 6.34
CA ASP A 44 9.27 8.52 6.63
C ASP A 44 9.83 7.62 7.73
N ARG A 45 11.13 7.28 7.68
CA ARG A 45 11.79 6.46 8.70
C ARG A 45 11.78 7.12 10.09
N LYS A 46 11.92 8.45 10.18
CA LYS A 46 11.87 9.18 11.46
C LYS A 46 10.48 9.19 12.09
N GLU A 47 9.45 9.20 11.26
CA GLU A 47 8.06 9.33 11.70
C GLU A 47 7.34 7.99 11.83
N ARG A 48 7.86 6.95 11.17
CA ARG A 48 7.27 5.61 11.17
C ARG A 48 7.81 4.79 12.32
N GLU A 49 6.91 4.31 13.16
CA GLU A 49 7.20 3.33 14.19
C GLU A 49 6.81 1.93 13.71
N ILE A 50 7.73 0.96 13.82
CA ILE A 50 7.48 -0.46 13.56
C ILE A 50 7.52 -1.19 14.90
N GLU A 51 6.34 -1.31 15.47
CA GLU A 51 6.11 -1.91 16.78
C GLU A 51 6.11 -3.44 16.71
N PHE A 52 6.65 -4.09 17.73
CA PHE A 52 6.48 -5.52 17.95
C PHE A 52 5.43 -5.76 19.04
N VAL A 53 4.41 -6.54 18.72
CA VAL A 53 3.34 -6.91 19.65
C VAL A 53 3.34 -8.41 19.87
N ASP A 54 3.55 -8.80 21.12
CA ASP A 54 3.61 -10.21 21.54
C ASP A 54 2.28 -10.66 22.17
N PHE A 55 1.55 -11.48 21.43
CA PHE A 55 0.32 -12.13 21.88
C PHE A 55 0.52 -13.58 22.33
N SER A 56 1.77 -14.02 22.59
CA SER A 56 2.03 -15.41 22.99
C SER A 56 1.37 -15.83 24.30
N ASN A 57 1.04 -14.86 25.17
CA ASN A 57 0.46 -15.08 26.49
C ASN A 57 -1.05 -14.76 26.57
N VAL A 58 -1.72 -14.53 25.44
CA VAL A 58 -3.15 -14.29 25.37
C VAL A 58 -3.82 -15.27 24.41
N THR A 59 -5.14 -15.42 24.50
CA THR A 59 -5.88 -16.27 23.57
C THR A 59 -5.89 -15.69 22.17
N MET A 60 -6.12 -16.53 21.16
CA MET A 60 -6.29 -16.07 19.78
C MET A 60 -7.49 -15.14 19.60
N GLU A 61 -8.54 -15.30 20.41
CA GLU A 61 -9.72 -14.44 20.43
C GLU A 61 -9.34 -13.02 20.92
N GLU A 62 -8.63 -12.93 22.05
CA GLU A 62 -8.15 -11.64 22.58
C GLU A 62 -7.15 -10.95 21.63
N ALA A 63 -6.30 -11.71 20.97
CA ALA A 63 -5.39 -11.19 19.95
C ALA A 63 -6.18 -10.64 18.75
N ALA A 64 -7.17 -11.41 18.24
CA ALA A 64 -8.04 -11.00 17.14
C ALA A 64 -8.85 -9.74 17.48
N ASP A 65 -9.45 -9.68 18.67
CA ASP A 65 -10.18 -8.51 19.16
C ASP A 65 -9.27 -7.26 19.24
N THR A 66 -8.04 -7.44 19.65
CA THR A 66 -7.08 -6.33 19.71
C THR A 66 -6.70 -5.86 18.31
N MET A 67 -6.42 -6.77 17.39
CA MET A 67 -6.13 -6.45 15.98
C MET A 67 -7.35 -5.80 15.29
N GLN A 68 -8.56 -6.26 15.60
CA GLN A 68 -9.79 -5.66 15.09
C GLN A 68 -9.94 -4.20 15.53
N LYS A 69 -9.61 -3.87 16.78
CA LYS A 69 -9.63 -2.48 17.25
C LYS A 69 -8.66 -1.56 16.49
N TRP A 70 -7.54 -2.07 16.00
CA TRP A 70 -6.64 -1.27 15.17
C TRP A 70 -7.26 -0.84 13.84
N THR A 71 -8.17 -1.65 13.28
CA THR A 71 -8.87 -1.31 12.03
C THR A 71 -9.88 -0.18 12.19
N THR A 72 -10.35 0.07 13.42
CA THR A 72 -11.34 1.11 13.69
C THR A 72 -10.73 2.51 13.89
N VAL A 73 -9.41 2.59 14.02
CA VAL A 73 -8.70 3.86 14.15
C VAL A 73 -8.54 4.49 12.77
N PRO A 74 -9.20 5.61 12.47
CA PRO A 74 -9.12 6.23 11.16
C PRO A 74 -7.70 6.75 10.88
N PHE A 75 -7.35 6.78 9.61
CA PHE A 75 -6.15 7.51 9.16
C PHE A 75 -6.48 9.00 9.12
N PRO A 76 -5.72 9.86 9.80
CA PRO A 76 -5.81 11.30 9.57
C PRO A 76 -5.52 11.58 8.08
N PHE A 77 -6.25 12.52 7.49
CA PHE A 77 -6.11 12.75 6.06
C PHE A 77 -4.86 13.58 5.71
N GLU A 78 -4.64 14.68 6.46
CA GLU A 78 -3.58 15.65 6.12
C GLU A 78 -2.24 15.25 6.73
N ASP A 79 -1.20 15.27 5.92
CA ASP A 79 0.22 15.09 6.27
C ASP A 79 0.52 13.84 7.12
N SER A 80 -0.27 12.78 6.95
CA SER A 80 -0.17 11.59 7.79
C SER A 80 0.31 10.35 7.04
N LEU A 81 0.79 9.38 7.82
CA LEU A 81 1.12 8.05 7.32
C LEU A 81 -0.17 7.34 6.87
N MET A 82 -0.23 6.93 5.60
CA MET A 82 -1.38 6.22 5.03
C MET A 82 -1.27 4.70 5.13
N THR A 83 -0.19 4.21 5.72
CA THR A 83 0.04 2.78 5.98
C THR A 83 0.66 2.60 7.36
N LYS A 84 0.28 1.52 8.05
CA LYS A 84 0.85 1.09 9.33
C LYS A 84 1.21 -0.37 9.24
N ILE A 85 2.30 -0.77 9.88
CA ILE A 85 2.72 -2.16 9.97
C ILE A 85 3.19 -2.44 11.40
N LYS A 86 2.84 -3.63 11.90
CA LYS A 86 3.30 -4.12 13.20
C LYS A 86 3.86 -5.52 13.00
N MET A 87 4.91 -5.85 13.73
CA MET A 87 5.38 -7.22 13.84
C MET A 87 4.58 -7.90 14.96
N ILE A 88 4.10 -9.11 14.71
CA ILE A 88 3.25 -9.83 15.65
C ILE A 88 3.73 -11.26 15.89
N ARG A 89 3.58 -11.74 17.13
CA ARG A 89 3.68 -13.14 17.53
C ARG A 89 2.38 -13.53 18.19
N THR A 90 1.87 -14.72 17.89
CA THR A 90 0.61 -15.22 18.47
C THR A 90 0.85 -16.50 19.28
N SER A 91 -0.12 -16.86 20.12
CA SER A 91 -0.02 -18.02 21.03
C SER A 91 -0.03 -19.37 20.30
N ASP A 92 -0.54 -19.43 19.06
CA ASP A 92 -0.48 -20.61 18.19
C ASP A 92 0.87 -20.76 17.45
N GLY A 93 1.82 -19.85 17.71
CA GLY A 93 3.16 -19.88 17.13
C GLY A 93 3.31 -19.18 15.81
N PHE A 94 2.28 -18.47 15.31
CA PHE A 94 2.43 -17.60 14.14
C PHE A 94 3.36 -16.42 14.48
N ASN A 95 4.28 -16.14 13.58
CA ASN A 95 5.18 -15.01 13.63
C ASN A 95 5.13 -14.30 12.28
N GLY A 96 4.88 -13.00 12.26
CA GLY A 96 4.75 -12.27 11.00
C GLY A 96 4.46 -10.79 11.18
N VAL A 97 3.73 -10.24 10.23
CA VAL A 97 3.37 -8.83 10.21
C VAL A 97 1.85 -8.65 10.11
N TYR A 98 1.36 -7.62 10.76
CA TYR A 98 0.02 -7.08 10.59
C TYR A 98 0.15 -5.76 9.82
N PHE A 99 -0.51 -5.67 8.68
CA PHE A 99 -0.48 -4.49 7.83
C PHE A 99 -1.86 -3.83 7.76
N LEU A 100 -1.89 -2.52 7.86
CA LEU A 100 -3.07 -1.69 7.67
C LEU A 100 -2.73 -0.57 6.68
N GLY A 101 -3.50 -0.44 5.61
CA GLY A 101 -3.30 0.57 4.59
C GLY A 101 -4.59 1.23 4.16
N HIS A 102 -4.54 2.55 3.93
CA HIS A 102 -5.65 3.28 3.36
C HIS A 102 -5.78 2.97 1.86
N HIS A 103 -6.97 2.66 1.39
CA HIS A 103 -7.19 2.19 0.01
C HIS A 103 -6.93 3.25 -1.07
N MET A 104 -6.68 4.52 -0.68
CA MET A 104 -6.19 5.56 -1.61
C MET A 104 -4.75 5.35 -2.06
N VAL A 105 -3.95 4.59 -1.30
CA VAL A 105 -2.51 4.38 -1.59
C VAL A 105 -2.14 2.91 -1.76
N VAL A 106 -3.00 1.99 -1.35
CA VAL A 106 -2.75 0.54 -1.38
C VAL A 106 -3.92 -0.20 -1.98
N ASP A 107 -3.65 -1.01 -2.98
CA ASP A 107 -4.52 -2.06 -3.50
C ASP A 107 -3.92 -3.45 -3.23
N ALA A 108 -4.61 -4.51 -3.65
CA ALA A 108 -4.15 -5.87 -3.43
C ALA A 108 -2.80 -6.16 -4.09
N GLN A 109 -2.57 -5.63 -5.30
CA GLN A 109 -1.32 -5.85 -6.03
C GLN A 109 -0.14 -5.12 -5.40
N SER A 110 -0.34 -3.87 -4.98
CA SER A 110 0.69 -3.09 -4.28
C SER A 110 1.03 -3.69 -2.92
N LEU A 111 0.03 -4.21 -2.19
CA LEU A 111 0.26 -4.91 -0.92
C LEU A 111 1.10 -6.18 -1.13
N ILE A 112 0.74 -7.02 -2.10
CA ILE A 112 1.51 -8.24 -2.41
C ILE A 112 2.95 -7.90 -2.79
N THR A 113 3.15 -6.88 -3.62
CA THR A 113 4.46 -6.42 -4.05
C THR A 113 5.29 -5.93 -2.85
N PHE A 114 4.69 -5.15 -1.97
CA PHE A 114 5.34 -4.62 -0.77
C PHE A 114 5.72 -5.73 0.21
N LEU A 115 4.82 -6.66 0.51
CA LEU A 115 5.11 -7.79 1.40
C LEU A 115 6.18 -8.71 0.82
N LYS A 116 6.16 -8.94 -0.49
CA LYS A 116 7.21 -9.69 -1.18
C LYS A 116 8.57 -9.01 -1.04
N ASP A 117 8.65 -7.69 -1.22
CA ASP A 117 9.89 -6.93 -1.05
C ASP A 117 10.46 -7.07 0.38
N ILE A 118 9.59 -7.02 1.41
CA ILE A 118 9.99 -7.27 2.80
C ILE A 118 10.61 -8.67 2.97
N ILE A 119 9.96 -9.70 2.41
CA ILE A 119 10.44 -11.09 2.52
C ILE A 119 11.78 -11.25 1.80
N GLU A 120 11.92 -10.72 0.59
CA GLU A 120 13.17 -10.79 -0.18
C GLU A 120 14.32 -10.07 0.53
N LEU A 121 14.06 -8.88 1.11
CA LEU A 121 15.02 -8.14 1.91
C LEU A 121 15.42 -8.89 3.19
N TYR A 122 14.44 -9.49 3.88
CA TYR A 122 14.71 -10.32 5.04
C TYR A 122 15.58 -11.53 4.68
N CYS A 123 15.24 -12.25 3.63
CA CYS A 123 16.00 -13.42 3.20
C CYS A 123 17.42 -13.03 2.76
N ASN A 124 17.59 -11.93 2.05
CA ASN A 124 18.92 -11.44 1.68
C ASN A 124 19.77 -11.10 2.90
N ALA A 125 19.19 -10.46 3.93
CA ALA A 125 19.90 -10.08 5.13
C ALA A 125 20.20 -11.28 6.07
N LYS A 126 19.36 -12.31 6.04
CA LYS A 126 19.43 -13.44 6.97
C LYS A 126 20.22 -14.62 6.44
N TYR A 127 20.22 -14.85 5.13
CA TYR A 127 20.76 -16.05 4.52
C TYR A 127 21.84 -15.73 3.51
N GLU A 128 22.97 -16.42 3.61
CA GLU A 128 24.08 -16.29 2.68
C GLU A 128 23.68 -16.74 1.26
N GLY A 129 24.14 -16.03 0.25
CA GLY A 129 23.89 -16.36 -1.16
C GLY A 129 22.52 -15.95 -1.71
N VAL A 130 21.63 -15.38 -0.90
CA VAL A 130 20.36 -14.81 -1.38
C VAL A 130 20.63 -13.43 -2.00
N PRO A 131 20.27 -13.20 -3.27
CA PRO A 131 20.53 -11.92 -3.93
C PRO A 131 19.69 -10.79 -3.33
N TYR A 132 20.21 -9.58 -3.40
CA TYR A 132 19.42 -8.39 -3.09
C TYR A 132 18.27 -8.22 -4.09
N PRO A 133 17.06 -7.85 -3.66
CA PRO A 133 15.92 -7.71 -4.56
C PRO A 133 16.16 -6.62 -5.62
N LYS A 134 15.55 -6.81 -6.80
CA LYS A 134 15.66 -5.86 -7.93
C LYS A 134 15.10 -4.49 -7.54
N ASP A 135 15.61 -3.45 -8.21
CA ASP A 135 15.11 -2.10 -7.99
C ASP A 135 13.61 -1.97 -8.30
N MET A 136 12.94 -1.17 -7.49
CA MET A 136 11.53 -0.86 -7.68
C MET A 136 11.37 0.23 -8.75
N CYS A 137 10.27 0.18 -9.49
CA CYS A 137 9.91 1.26 -10.40
C CYS A 137 9.56 2.52 -9.60
N SER A 138 10.00 3.68 -10.10
CA SER A 138 9.63 4.95 -9.46
C SER A 138 8.14 5.24 -9.66
N TYR A 139 7.42 5.44 -8.57
CA TYR A 139 6.03 5.89 -8.58
C TYR A 139 5.92 7.30 -9.16
N ILE A 140 6.83 8.19 -8.80
CA ILE A 140 6.84 9.58 -9.30
C ILE A 140 7.00 9.62 -10.81
N ASP A 141 7.86 8.78 -11.39
CA ASP A 141 8.05 8.73 -12.84
C ASP A 141 6.84 8.12 -13.55
N GLN A 142 6.12 7.19 -12.91
CA GLN A 142 4.86 6.69 -13.44
C GLN A 142 3.79 7.79 -13.44
N VAL A 143 3.63 8.52 -12.35
CA VAL A 143 2.69 9.66 -12.28
C VAL A 143 2.97 10.70 -13.35
N LYS A 144 4.25 11.03 -13.62
CA LYS A 144 4.61 11.95 -14.71
C LYS A 144 4.16 11.44 -16.08
N LYS A 145 4.29 10.13 -16.34
CA LYS A 145 3.84 9.50 -17.59
C LYS A 145 2.32 9.55 -17.72
N ASP A 146 1.60 9.29 -16.62
CA ASP A 146 0.14 9.32 -16.60
C ASP A 146 -0.39 10.75 -16.84
N LEU A 147 0.21 11.75 -16.20
CA LEU A 147 -0.12 13.16 -16.45
C LEU A 147 0.18 13.58 -17.91
N ALA A 148 1.30 13.12 -18.48
CA ALA A 148 1.60 13.39 -19.88
C ALA A 148 0.64 12.67 -20.84
N TYR A 149 0.15 11.49 -20.49
CA TYR A 149 -0.90 10.80 -21.22
C TYR A 149 -2.22 11.57 -21.16
N GLU A 150 -2.65 12.00 -19.97
CA GLU A 150 -3.90 12.74 -19.73
C GLU A 150 -3.93 14.13 -20.38
N ALA A 151 -2.78 14.76 -20.58
CA ALA A 151 -2.65 16.06 -21.24
C ALA A 151 -3.01 16.06 -22.74
N GLY A 152 -3.57 14.98 -23.27
CA GLY A 152 -4.04 14.90 -24.65
C GLY A 152 -3.02 14.25 -25.61
N SER A 153 -2.26 13.29 -25.13
CA SER A 153 -1.32 12.53 -25.98
C SER A 153 -2.04 11.83 -27.16
N LYS A 154 -1.29 11.52 -28.21
CA LYS A 154 -1.82 10.72 -29.36
C LYS A 154 -2.31 9.34 -28.89
N ALA A 155 -1.69 8.78 -27.87
CA ALA A 155 -2.12 7.50 -27.28
C ALA A 155 -3.49 7.65 -26.62
N GLN A 156 -3.68 8.69 -25.78
CA GLN A 156 -4.99 8.98 -25.17
C GLN A 156 -6.09 9.20 -26.20
N GLN A 157 -5.81 9.96 -27.27
CA GLN A 157 -6.79 10.23 -28.34
C GLN A 157 -7.23 8.94 -29.02
N ARG A 158 -6.28 8.05 -29.39
CA ARG A 158 -6.56 6.75 -29.96
C ARG A 158 -7.38 5.85 -29.02
N ASP A 159 -7.02 5.83 -27.75
CA ASP A 159 -7.69 4.98 -26.77
C ASP A 159 -9.12 5.49 -26.49
N ARG A 160 -9.32 6.81 -26.43
CA ARG A 160 -10.67 7.41 -26.34
C ARG A 160 -11.54 7.07 -27.55
N GLU A 161 -11.00 7.08 -28.75
CA GLU A 161 -11.71 6.71 -29.96
C GLU A 161 -12.11 5.24 -29.93
N PHE A 162 -11.18 4.35 -29.59
CA PHE A 162 -11.45 2.91 -29.44
C PHE A 162 -12.57 2.63 -28.43
N PHE A 163 -12.51 3.22 -27.24
CA PHE A 163 -13.54 2.99 -26.23
C PHE A 163 -14.88 3.62 -26.60
N ARG A 164 -14.89 4.76 -27.29
CA ARG A 164 -16.11 5.37 -27.80
C ARG A 164 -16.81 4.43 -28.79
N GLU A 165 -16.09 3.93 -29.79
CA GLU A 165 -16.62 2.98 -30.78
C GLU A 165 -17.13 1.69 -30.10
N LEU A 166 -16.40 1.17 -29.11
CA LEU A 166 -16.81 -0.01 -28.37
C LEU A 166 -18.11 0.21 -27.60
N ILE A 167 -18.25 1.35 -26.93
CA ILE A 167 -19.46 1.71 -26.17
C ILE A 167 -20.65 1.94 -27.09
N GLU A 168 -20.44 2.65 -28.20
CA GLU A 168 -21.51 2.92 -29.19
C GLU A 168 -22.00 1.63 -29.90
N ALA A 169 -21.11 0.65 -30.06
CA ALA A 169 -21.43 -0.68 -30.61
C ALA A 169 -22.05 -1.66 -29.60
N SER A 170 -21.99 -1.35 -28.31
CA SER A 170 -22.51 -2.23 -27.25
C SER A 170 -23.96 -1.92 -26.93
N GLU A 171 -24.81 -2.95 -26.83
CA GLU A 171 -26.12 -2.76 -26.22
C GLU A 171 -25.99 -2.59 -24.71
N PRO A 172 -26.75 -1.65 -24.09
CA PRO A 172 -26.71 -1.48 -22.64
C PRO A 172 -27.19 -2.77 -21.94
N VAL A 173 -26.30 -3.38 -21.19
CA VAL A 173 -26.59 -4.62 -20.43
C VAL A 173 -27.52 -4.35 -19.23
N TYR A 174 -27.72 -3.09 -18.86
CA TYR A 174 -28.51 -2.66 -17.72
C TYR A 174 -29.52 -1.57 -18.11
N ASN A 175 -30.78 -1.95 -18.23
CA ASN A 175 -31.91 -1.04 -18.45
C ASN A 175 -32.59 -0.66 -17.12
N GLY A 176 -31.85 -0.07 -16.20
CA GLY A 176 -32.44 0.51 -15.00
C GLY A 176 -32.06 -0.19 -13.69
N VAL A 177 -31.59 0.59 -12.75
CA VAL A 177 -31.17 0.19 -11.42
C VAL A 177 -32.38 0.02 -10.47
N ASN A 178 -33.54 0.51 -10.85
CA ASN A 178 -34.70 0.60 -9.94
C ASN A 178 -35.94 -0.02 -10.58
N GLY A 179 -36.13 -1.26 -10.57
CA GLY A 179 -37.36 -2.02 -10.84
C GLY A 179 -38.71 -1.29 -10.82
N THR A 180 -38.80 -0.12 -11.43
CA THR A 180 -40.00 0.73 -11.47
C THR A 180 -40.59 0.83 -12.87
N ASP A 181 -40.37 -0.15 -13.70
CA ASP A 181 -41.18 -0.32 -14.89
C ASP A 181 -42.39 -1.17 -14.54
N LYS A 182 -43.47 -0.48 -14.15
CA LYS A 182 -44.83 -0.96 -14.25
C LYS A 182 -45.44 -0.41 -15.50
#